data_a60cc18f9c04371066fc014d318d6726
#
_entry.id   a60cc18f9c04371066fc014d318d6726
#
_cell.length_a   1.000
_cell.length_b   1.000
_cell.length_c   1.000
_cell.angle_alpha   90.00
_cell.angle_beta   90.00
_cell.angle_gamma   90.00
#
_symmetry.space_group_name_H-M   'P 1'
#
loop_
_entity.id
_entity.type
_entity.pdbx_description
1 polymer ?
#
loop_
_entity_poly.entity_id
_entity_poly.type
_entity_poly.pdbx_seq_one_letter_code
_entity_poly.pdbx_strand_id
1 'polypeptide(L)'
;MPLSCRAHHSVVAHYKTLKAWQHAQRLAIECSRAARGFPDYEQNALADQLRRAGYSVSLNIAEGNTRRGAREYRRYLDTARASLAEVETIIEMARDLDYIGPADFGRLEALTVETGKTLWGLLRKIAGISARGPTS
;
A
#
# COMPACT_ATOMS: atom_id res chain seq x y z
N MET A 1 13.09 23.59 13.83
CA MET A 1 13.18 23.35 12.38
C MET A 1 12.86 24.61 11.60
N PRO A 2 13.58 24.82 10.52
CA PRO A 2 13.34 25.99 9.68
C PRO A 2 11.94 26.01 9.06
N LEU A 3 11.48 27.18 8.75
CA LEU A 3 10.20 27.37 8.09
C LEU A 3 10.12 26.66 6.74
N SER A 4 11.26 26.58 6.05
CA SER A 4 11.32 25.87 4.76
C SER A 4 10.93 24.40 4.89
N CYS A 5 11.30 23.77 5.99
CA CYS A 5 10.94 22.39 6.25
C CYS A 5 9.43 22.25 6.46
N ARG A 6 8.84 23.23 7.15
CA ARG A 6 7.39 23.23 7.38
C ARG A 6 6.62 23.42 6.09
N ALA A 7 7.07 24.34 5.25
CA ALA A 7 6.43 24.59 3.96
C ALA A 7 6.53 23.35 3.06
N HIS A 8 7.69 22.71 3.04
CA HIS A 8 7.89 21.48 2.28
C HIS A 8 6.94 20.39 2.76
N HIS A 9 6.81 20.21 4.06
CA HIS A 9 5.92 19.23 4.64
C HIS A 9 4.47 19.49 4.21
N SER A 10 4.05 20.75 4.22
CA SER A 10 2.69 21.13 3.82
C SER A 10 2.42 20.76 2.36
N VAL A 11 3.38 20.96 1.46
CA VAL A 11 3.23 20.64 0.04
C VAL A 11 3.15 19.13 -0.18
N VAL A 12 3.99 18.35 0.51
CA VAL A 12 4.04 16.89 0.33
C VAL A 12 2.94 16.16 1.08
N ALA A 13 2.30 16.83 2.05
CA ALA A 13 1.33 16.18 2.93
C ALA A 13 0.03 15.78 2.22
N HIS A 14 -0.16 16.20 0.96
CA HIS A 14 -1.41 15.94 0.24
C HIS A 14 -1.76 14.44 0.20
N TYR A 15 -0.80 13.57 -0.08
CA TYR A 15 -1.08 12.12 -0.15
C TYR A 15 -1.58 11.57 1.19
N LYS A 16 -1.24 12.23 2.29
CA LYS A 16 -1.66 11.79 3.63
C LYS A 16 -3.17 11.93 3.86
N THR A 17 -3.85 12.73 3.03
CA THR A 17 -5.30 12.88 3.10
C THR A 17 -6.03 11.76 2.34
N LEU A 18 -5.31 10.99 1.53
CA LEU A 18 -5.92 9.92 0.75
C LEU A 18 -6.23 8.72 1.64
N LYS A 19 -7.47 8.26 1.59
CA LYS A 19 -7.86 7.07 2.34
C LYS A 19 -7.07 5.84 1.89
N ALA A 20 -6.79 5.73 0.60
CA ALA A 20 -5.97 4.63 0.08
C ALA A 20 -4.59 4.60 0.74
N TRP A 21 -3.95 5.76 0.89
CA TRP A 21 -2.65 5.83 1.56
C TRP A 21 -2.77 5.49 3.05
N GLN A 22 -3.80 6.02 3.72
CA GLN A 22 -3.99 5.77 5.15
C GLN A 22 -4.17 4.28 5.45
N HIS A 23 -4.99 3.60 4.65
CA HIS A 23 -5.19 2.17 4.80
C HIS A 23 -3.94 1.38 4.45
N ALA A 24 -3.25 1.77 3.37
CA ALA A 24 -2.01 1.12 2.96
C ALA A 24 -0.92 1.26 4.01
N GLN A 25 -0.84 2.42 4.65
CA GLN A 25 0.14 2.66 5.71
C GLN A 25 -0.11 1.75 6.90
N ARG A 26 -1.36 1.63 7.29
CA ARG A 26 -1.74 0.73 8.38
C ARG A 26 -1.44 -0.72 8.03
N LEU A 27 -1.76 -1.10 6.80
CA LEU A 27 -1.48 -2.46 6.32
C LEU A 27 0.02 -2.75 6.35
N ALA A 28 0.85 -1.82 5.90
CA ALA A 28 2.30 -1.97 5.90
C ALA A 28 2.84 -2.25 7.31
N ILE A 29 2.35 -1.49 8.28
CA ILE A 29 2.76 -1.65 9.67
C ILE A 29 2.34 -3.01 10.21
N GLU A 30 1.11 -3.42 9.93
CA GLU A 30 0.62 -4.70 10.42
C GLU A 30 1.31 -5.88 9.74
N CYS A 31 1.64 -5.76 8.47
CA CYS A 31 2.44 -6.77 7.77
C CYS A 31 3.83 -6.92 8.41
N SER A 32 4.45 -5.80 8.74
CA SER A 32 5.76 -5.81 9.39
C SER A 32 5.70 -6.49 10.77
N ARG A 33 4.65 -6.20 11.53
CA ARG A 33 4.44 -6.82 12.84
C ARG A 33 4.22 -8.32 12.72
N ALA A 34 3.37 -8.73 11.78
CA ALA A 34 3.10 -10.16 11.55
C ALA A 34 4.37 -10.89 11.12
N ALA A 35 5.15 -10.28 10.25
CA ALA A 35 6.39 -10.89 9.74
C ALA A 35 7.38 -11.23 10.86
N ARG A 36 7.41 -10.42 11.93
CA ARG A 36 8.30 -10.69 13.06
C ARG A 36 8.00 -12.02 13.72
N GLY A 37 6.76 -12.48 13.68
CA GLY A 37 6.35 -13.74 14.29
C GLY A 37 6.60 -14.96 13.43
N PHE A 38 7.06 -14.80 12.20
CA PHE A 38 7.39 -15.92 11.34
C PHE A 38 8.64 -16.64 11.86
N PRO A 39 8.81 -17.94 11.53
CA PRO A 39 9.99 -18.68 11.95
C PRO A 39 11.29 -18.01 11.48
N ASP A 40 12.37 -18.25 12.23
CA ASP A 40 13.66 -17.65 11.91
C ASP A 40 14.13 -17.99 10.49
N TYR A 41 13.87 -19.20 10.02
CA TYR A 41 14.28 -19.61 8.68
C TYR A 41 13.51 -18.86 7.58
N GLU A 42 12.42 -18.19 7.93
CA GLU A 42 11.66 -17.40 6.97
C GLU A 42 11.94 -15.90 7.04
N GLN A 43 12.74 -15.46 8.01
CA GLN A 43 12.96 -14.02 8.21
C GLN A 43 13.59 -13.33 6.99
N ASN A 44 14.47 -14.06 6.25
CA ASN A 44 15.07 -13.54 5.02
C ASN A 44 14.38 -14.10 3.77
N ALA A 45 13.23 -14.71 3.92
CA ALA A 45 12.46 -15.27 2.82
C ALA A 45 11.03 -14.72 2.84
N LEU A 46 10.04 -15.52 3.27
CA LEU A 46 8.64 -15.11 3.20
C LEU A 46 8.35 -13.89 4.07
N ALA A 47 8.95 -13.79 5.26
CA ALA A 47 8.77 -12.63 6.13
C ALA A 47 9.28 -11.36 5.45
N ASP A 48 10.44 -11.43 4.80
CA ASP A 48 11.00 -10.29 4.09
C ASP A 48 10.13 -9.89 2.90
N GLN A 49 9.60 -10.87 2.17
CA GLN A 49 8.70 -10.60 1.06
C GLN A 49 7.42 -9.90 1.54
N LEU A 50 6.87 -10.33 2.68
CA LEU A 50 5.68 -9.70 3.25
C LEU A 50 5.95 -8.24 3.61
N ARG A 51 7.08 -7.97 4.26
CA ARG A 51 7.47 -6.61 4.61
C ARG A 51 7.59 -5.75 3.36
N ARG A 52 8.32 -6.24 2.35
CA ARG A 52 8.55 -5.48 1.12
C ARG A 52 7.26 -5.20 0.36
N ALA A 53 6.40 -6.22 0.23
CA ALA A 53 5.13 -6.05 -0.45
C ALA A 53 4.25 -5.04 0.29
N GLY A 54 4.18 -5.15 1.63
CA GLY A 54 3.41 -4.21 2.44
C GLY A 54 3.89 -2.78 2.30
N TYR A 55 5.21 -2.56 2.39
CA TYR A 55 5.79 -1.22 2.22
C TYR A 55 5.50 -0.66 0.83
N SER A 56 5.57 -1.52 -0.19
CA SER A 56 5.42 -1.11 -1.58
C SER A 56 4.05 -0.51 -1.86
N VAL A 57 3.01 -0.99 -1.19
CA VAL A 57 1.66 -0.45 -1.42
C VAL A 57 1.62 1.03 -1.08
N SER A 58 1.98 1.39 0.16
CA SER A 58 1.90 2.80 0.60
C SER A 58 2.92 3.68 -0.09
N LEU A 59 4.14 3.16 -0.32
CA LEU A 59 5.19 3.93 -0.98
C LEU A 59 4.79 4.31 -2.41
N ASN A 60 4.17 3.40 -3.14
CA ASN A 60 3.77 3.68 -4.52
C ASN A 60 2.58 4.63 -4.58
N ILE A 61 1.65 4.56 -3.63
CA ILE A 61 0.55 5.53 -3.58
C ILE A 61 1.11 6.94 -3.34
N ALA A 62 2.01 7.07 -2.36
CA ALA A 62 2.61 8.36 -2.03
C ALA A 62 3.41 8.90 -3.21
N GLU A 63 4.26 8.07 -3.80
CA GLU A 63 5.11 8.50 -4.89
C GLU A 63 4.30 8.88 -6.12
N GLY A 64 3.29 8.07 -6.47
CA GLY A 64 2.41 8.37 -7.59
C GLY A 64 1.72 9.71 -7.43
N ASN A 65 1.31 10.04 -6.21
CA ASN A 65 0.63 11.30 -5.93
C ASN A 65 1.50 12.53 -6.17
N THR A 66 2.83 12.37 -6.15
CA THR A 66 3.76 13.47 -6.42
C THR A 66 4.07 13.64 -7.91
N ARG A 67 3.63 12.71 -8.75
CA ARG A 67 3.94 12.77 -10.17
C ARG A 67 3.00 13.72 -10.89
N ARG A 68 3.47 14.22 -12.04
CA ARG A 68 2.64 15.07 -12.90
C ARG A 68 1.83 14.20 -13.85
N GLY A 69 0.56 14.49 -13.94
CA GLY A 69 -0.31 13.85 -14.89
C GLY A 69 -0.86 12.51 -14.44
N ALA A 70 -2.07 12.21 -14.91
CA ALA A 70 -2.80 11.02 -14.52
C ALA A 70 -2.13 9.74 -14.98
N ARG A 71 -1.45 9.76 -16.13
CA ARG A 71 -0.81 8.58 -16.71
C ARG A 71 0.28 8.04 -15.79
N GLU A 72 1.18 8.93 -15.31
CA GLU A 72 2.26 8.52 -14.41
C GLU A 72 1.70 8.12 -13.05
N TYR A 73 0.74 8.86 -12.55
CA TYR A 73 0.08 8.53 -11.28
C TYR A 73 -0.48 7.11 -11.35
N ARG A 74 -1.22 6.83 -12.41
CA ARG A 74 -1.84 5.51 -12.60
C ARG A 74 -0.81 4.39 -12.62
N ARG A 75 0.35 4.62 -13.22
CA ARG A 75 1.40 3.61 -13.28
C ARG A 75 1.87 3.19 -11.89
N TYR A 76 2.05 4.17 -10.99
CA TYR A 76 2.42 3.88 -9.60
C TYR A 76 1.30 3.18 -8.85
N LEU A 77 0.06 3.55 -9.10
CA LEU A 77 -1.08 2.90 -8.47
C LEU A 77 -1.25 1.46 -8.95
N ASP A 78 -0.94 1.17 -10.20
CA ASP A 78 -0.96 -0.20 -10.71
C ASP A 78 0.11 -1.04 -10.01
N THR A 79 1.28 -0.48 -9.75
CA THR A 79 2.32 -1.15 -8.97
C THR A 79 1.84 -1.42 -7.53
N ALA A 80 1.17 -0.44 -6.93
CA ALA A 80 0.60 -0.62 -5.59
C ALA A 80 -0.40 -1.77 -5.57
N ARG A 81 -1.23 -1.87 -6.60
CA ARG A 81 -2.21 -2.93 -6.72
C ARG A 81 -1.56 -4.31 -6.85
N ALA A 82 -0.51 -4.40 -7.64
CA ALA A 82 0.25 -5.65 -7.76
C ALA A 82 0.87 -6.05 -6.42
N SER A 83 1.41 -5.08 -5.69
CA SER A 83 1.98 -5.34 -4.37
C SER A 83 0.92 -5.80 -3.38
N LEU A 84 -0.28 -5.26 -3.48
CA LEU A 84 -1.40 -5.66 -2.63
C LEU A 84 -1.79 -7.13 -2.89
N ALA A 85 -1.81 -7.55 -4.15
CA ALA A 85 -2.07 -8.93 -4.50
C ALA A 85 -0.99 -9.85 -3.93
N GLU A 86 0.23 -9.39 -3.90
CA GLU A 86 1.34 -10.12 -3.30
C GLU A 86 1.13 -10.28 -1.78
N VAL A 87 0.71 -9.22 -1.10
CA VAL A 87 0.37 -9.30 0.32
C VAL A 87 -0.72 -10.34 0.56
N GLU A 88 -1.79 -10.28 -0.23
CA GLU A 88 -2.90 -11.25 -0.11
C GLU A 88 -2.40 -12.68 -0.21
N THR A 89 -1.57 -12.94 -1.20
CA THR A 89 -1.03 -14.28 -1.43
C THR A 89 -0.17 -14.75 -0.26
N ILE A 90 0.69 -13.85 0.24
CA ILE A 90 1.61 -14.21 1.33
C ILE A 90 0.86 -14.48 2.63
N ILE A 91 -0.15 -13.68 2.97
CA ILE A 91 -0.86 -13.92 4.22
C ILE A 91 -1.66 -15.22 4.17
N GLU A 92 -2.14 -15.62 3.00
CA GLU A 92 -2.77 -16.93 2.85
C GLU A 92 -1.78 -18.06 3.03
N MET A 93 -0.59 -17.93 2.45
CA MET A 93 0.50 -18.89 2.67
C MET A 93 0.85 -18.99 4.15
N ALA A 94 0.98 -17.84 4.81
CA ALA A 94 1.35 -17.78 6.22
C ALA A 94 0.30 -18.46 7.10
N ARG A 95 -0.98 -18.28 6.77
CA ARG A 95 -2.06 -18.97 7.46
C ARG A 95 -1.94 -20.50 7.27
N ASP A 96 -1.76 -20.92 6.03
CA ASP A 96 -1.73 -22.33 5.70
C ASP A 96 -0.48 -23.04 6.24
N LEU A 97 0.59 -22.27 6.43
CA LEU A 97 1.84 -22.78 7.05
C LEU A 97 1.83 -22.64 8.57
N ASP A 98 0.73 -22.13 9.13
CA ASP A 98 0.57 -21.91 10.57
C ASP A 98 1.58 -20.89 11.14
N TYR A 99 2.00 -19.93 10.32
CA TYR A 99 2.89 -18.85 10.79
C TYR A 99 2.11 -17.75 11.48
N ILE A 100 0.81 -17.62 11.17
CA ILE A 100 -0.09 -16.66 11.83
C ILE A 100 -1.36 -17.39 12.21
N GLY A 101 -1.95 -16.96 13.33
CA GLY A 101 -3.19 -17.52 13.81
C GLY A 101 -4.42 -16.92 13.14
N PRO A 102 -5.62 -17.49 13.40
CA PRO A 102 -6.85 -17.02 12.76
C PRO A 102 -7.17 -15.56 13.02
N ALA A 103 -6.91 -15.06 14.22
CA ALA A 103 -7.22 -13.67 14.58
C ALA A 103 -6.33 -12.69 13.78
N ASP A 104 -5.03 -12.99 13.70
CA ASP A 104 -4.09 -12.16 12.95
C ASP A 104 -4.39 -12.21 11.46
N PHE A 105 -4.69 -13.41 10.94
CA PHE A 105 -5.06 -13.55 9.55
C PHE A 105 -6.31 -12.71 9.23
N GLY A 106 -7.34 -12.81 10.06
CA GLY A 106 -8.59 -12.05 9.86
C GLY A 106 -8.36 -10.55 9.84
N ARG A 107 -7.50 -10.07 10.75
CA ARG A 107 -7.18 -8.64 10.81
C ARG A 107 -6.43 -8.18 9.57
N LEU A 108 -5.43 -8.95 9.14
CA LEU A 108 -4.66 -8.63 7.94
C LEU A 108 -5.53 -8.69 6.69
N GLU A 109 -6.39 -9.69 6.60
CA GLU A 109 -7.30 -9.83 5.47
C GLU A 109 -8.25 -8.62 5.38
N ALA A 110 -8.81 -8.21 6.51
CA ALA A 110 -9.72 -7.06 6.55
C ALA A 110 -9.03 -5.79 6.09
N LEU A 111 -7.79 -5.57 6.55
CA LEU A 111 -7.00 -4.41 6.12
C LEU A 111 -6.67 -4.45 4.63
N THR A 112 -6.37 -5.64 4.13
CA THR A 112 -6.05 -5.83 2.71
C THR A 112 -7.27 -5.52 1.84
N VAL A 113 -8.44 -6.00 2.24
CA VAL A 113 -9.70 -5.74 1.54
C VAL A 113 -10.01 -4.25 1.54
N GLU A 114 -9.88 -3.60 2.68
CA GLU A 114 -10.17 -2.17 2.81
C GLU A 114 -9.21 -1.33 1.98
N THR A 115 -7.93 -1.67 2.01
CA THR A 115 -6.91 -1.02 1.18
C THR A 115 -7.26 -1.19 -0.29
N GLY A 116 -7.66 -2.39 -0.69
CA GLY A 116 -8.03 -2.68 -2.07
C GLY A 116 -9.21 -1.84 -2.55
N LYS A 117 -10.23 -1.70 -1.71
CA LYS A 117 -11.41 -0.89 -2.06
C LYS A 117 -11.05 0.57 -2.28
N THR A 118 -10.26 1.14 -1.38
CA THR A 118 -9.89 2.57 -1.48
C THR A 118 -8.91 2.79 -2.62
N LEU A 119 -8.00 1.86 -2.86
CA LEU A 119 -7.09 1.94 -4.00
C LEU A 119 -7.86 1.84 -5.32
N TRP A 120 -8.83 0.95 -5.40
CA TRP A 120 -9.67 0.81 -6.59
C TRP A 120 -10.45 2.09 -6.87
N GLY A 121 -11.01 2.70 -5.81
CA GLY A 121 -11.69 3.98 -5.94
C GLY A 121 -10.80 5.07 -6.48
N LEU A 122 -9.55 5.13 -6.00
CA LEU A 122 -8.57 6.09 -6.46
C LEU A 122 -8.20 5.85 -7.93
N LEU A 123 -7.97 4.59 -8.30
CA LEU A 123 -7.68 4.22 -9.68
C LEU A 123 -8.79 4.62 -10.63
N ARG A 124 -10.04 4.40 -10.25
CA ARG A 124 -11.19 4.79 -11.07
C ARG A 124 -11.26 6.29 -11.24
N LYS A 125 -10.98 7.03 -10.19
CA LYS A 125 -10.98 8.49 -10.22
C LYS A 125 -9.90 9.01 -11.17
N ILE A 126 -8.70 8.45 -11.10
CA ILE A 126 -7.59 8.83 -11.96
C ILE A 126 -7.87 8.45 -13.41
N ALA A 127 -8.47 7.30 -13.65
CA ALA A 127 -8.86 6.88 -15.00
C ALA A 127 -9.88 7.83 -15.60
N GLY A 128 -10.84 8.29 -14.79
CA GLY A 128 -11.82 9.28 -15.23
C GLY A 128 -11.17 10.60 -15.64
N ILE A 129 -10.18 11.05 -14.88
CA ILE A 129 -9.43 12.27 -15.21
C ILE A 129 -8.67 12.06 -16.51
N SER A 130 -8.02 10.90 -16.69
CA SER A 130 -7.27 10.58 -17.89
C SER A 130 -8.18 10.55 -19.11
N ALA A 131 -9.37 9.95 -19.00
CA ALA A 131 -10.32 9.85 -20.09
C ALA A 131 -10.86 11.21 -20.53
N ARG A 132 -10.96 12.17 -19.59
CA ARG A 132 -11.45 13.51 -19.88
C ARG A 132 -10.36 14.51 -20.17
N GLY A 133 -9.11 14.07 -20.14
CA GLY A 133 -7.93 14.91 -20.12
C GLY A 133 -7.82 15.88 -21.27
N PRO A 134 -6.65 15.99 -21.89
CA PRO A 134 -6.36 17.14 -22.74
C PRO A 134 -7.20 17.27 -24.00
N THR A 135 -8.11 16.38 -24.22
CA THR A 135 -9.00 16.44 -25.39
C THR A 135 -10.04 17.52 -25.30
N SER A 136 -10.30 17.99 -24.13
CA SER A 136 -11.33 19.01 -23.90
C SER A 136 -10.89 20.39 -24.34
#